data_e012099b0d980a400cddb93b5237a17b
#
_entry.id   e012099b0d980a400cddb93b5237a17b
#
_cell.length_a   1.000
_cell.length_b   1.000
_cell.length_c   1.000
_cell.angle_alpha   90.00
_cell.angle_beta   90.00
_cell.angle_gamma   90.00
#
_symmetry.space_group_name_H-M   'P 1'
#
loop_
_entity.id
_entity.type
_entity.pdbx_description
1 polymer ?
#
loop_
_entity_poly.entity_id
_entity_poly.type
_entity_poly.pdbx_seq_one_letter_code
_entity_poly.pdbx_strand_id
1 'polypeptide(L)'
;MIIYVEFSKEGQARGGLEQATYLEQIAGQPCLIVNYRDMSMARVTELRPSAVVVGGFGTSFDAFDVRQLLGLDEVFKGADALPILAVCGGHQLLGFCFSRDLQRIKRLRDEPMRRLRPGEPDLYPEYHPGYFKERGIFPVRIVRPQDPVFSGLPRTIMVTQSHYCEVKKIPPGFSMLATNANCRVQAMRHRGRPLYGVQFHPEKYQRQYPHGRRVLENFFRLARKM
;
A
#
# COMPACT_ATOMS: atom_id res chain seq x y z
N MET A 1 2.64 10.53 17.11
CA MET A 1 1.47 10.38 16.23
C MET A 1 1.85 9.66 14.96
N ILE A 2 0.89 9.09 14.24
CA ILE A 2 1.07 8.53 12.91
C ILE A 2 0.38 9.41 11.87
N ILE A 3 0.79 9.30 10.60
CA ILE A 3 0.12 9.94 9.46
C ILE A 3 -0.56 8.86 8.61
N TYR A 4 -1.81 9.11 8.24
CA TYR A 4 -2.50 8.39 7.17
C TYR A 4 -2.62 9.29 5.94
N VAL A 5 -2.01 8.87 4.83
CA VAL A 5 -2.08 9.59 3.54
C VAL A 5 -3.28 9.10 2.75
N GLU A 6 -4.23 9.98 2.46
CA GLU A 6 -5.43 9.70 1.68
C GLU A 6 -5.36 10.32 0.27
N PHE A 7 -6.19 9.83 -0.67
CA PHE A 7 -6.11 10.16 -2.10
C PHE A 7 -7.38 10.78 -2.67
N SER A 8 -8.13 11.56 -1.87
CA SER A 8 -9.25 12.34 -2.39
C SER A 8 -8.77 13.41 -3.35
N LYS A 9 -9.47 13.54 -4.50
CA LYS A 9 -9.18 14.58 -5.49
C LYS A 9 -9.72 15.94 -5.04
N GLU A 10 -9.28 16.99 -5.73
CA GLU A 10 -9.81 18.33 -5.54
C GLU A 10 -11.33 18.35 -5.75
N GLY A 11 -12.05 19.07 -4.88
CA GLY A 11 -13.51 19.12 -4.88
C GLY A 11 -14.22 17.88 -4.28
N GLN A 12 -13.49 16.84 -3.90
CA GLN A 12 -14.05 15.69 -3.17
C GLN A 12 -13.91 15.88 -1.66
N ALA A 13 -14.89 15.36 -0.90
CA ALA A 13 -14.77 15.26 0.55
C ALA A 13 -13.53 14.40 0.90
N ARG A 14 -12.75 14.84 1.89
CA ARG A 14 -11.59 14.07 2.38
C ARG A 14 -12.07 12.73 2.92
N GLY A 15 -11.49 11.65 2.39
CA GLY A 15 -11.74 10.28 2.83
C GLY A 15 -10.80 9.84 3.95
N GLY A 16 -10.93 8.57 4.32
CA GLY A 16 -9.94 7.93 5.20
C GLY A 16 -10.21 8.01 6.68
N LEU A 17 -11.34 8.59 7.14
CA LEU A 17 -11.67 8.69 8.56
C LEU A 17 -11.79 7.30 9.22
N GLU A 18 -12.46 6.37 8.57
CA GLU A 18 -12.60 5.00 9.07
C GLU A 18 -11.22 4.33 9.21
N GLN A 19 -10.39 4.42 8.17
CA GLN A 19 -9.04 3.85 8.16
C GLN A 19 -8.17 4.50 9.24
N ALA A 20 -8.19 5.82 9.36
CA ALA A 20 -7.44 6.55 10.38
C ALA A 20 -7.86 6.12 11.80
N THR A 21 -9.16 5.96 12.05
CA THR A 21 -9.69 5.49 13.33
C THR A 21 -9.18 4.07 13.66
N TYR A 22 -9.18 3.14 12.70
CA TYR A 22 -8.63 1.81 12.91
C TYR A 22 -7.12 1.82 13.16
N LEU A 23 -6.38 2.62 12.39
CA LEU A 23 -4.94 2.76 12.56
C LEU A 23 -4.59 3.36 13.92
N GLU A 24 -5.33 4.37 14.38
CA GLU A 24 -5.18 4.98 15.70
C GLU A 24 -5.37 3.96 16.82
N GLN A 25 -6.45 3.16 16.75
CA GLN A 25 -6.71 2.10 17.72
C GLN A 25 -5.60 1.05 17.77
N ILE A 26 -5.06 0.63 16.62
CA ILE A 26 -4.01 -0.39 16.55
C ILE A 26 -2.65 0.18 16.95
N ALA A 27 -2.34 1.40 16.55
CA ALA A 27 -1.09 2.06 16.87
C ALA A 27 -1.03 2.54 18.33
N GLY A 28 -2.19 2.80 18.95
CA GLY A 28 -2.27 3.44 20.28
C GLY A 28 -1.74 4.88 20.27
N GLN A 29 -1.85 5.58 19.14
CA GLN A 29 -1.37 6.95 18.94
C GLN A 29 -2.34 7.71 18.03
N PRO A 30 -2.48 9.05 18.19
CA PRO A 30 -3.28 9.87 17.27
C PRO A 30 -2.87 9.68 15.80
N CYS A 31 -3.86 9.64 14.92
CA CYS A 31 -3.68 9.49 13.48
C CYS A 31 -4.12 10.74 12.74
N LEU A 32 -3.17 11.48 12.17
CA LEU A 32 -3.44 12.64 11.34
C LEU A 32 -3.69 12.20 9.90
N ILE A 33 -4.81 12.65 9.31
CA ILE A 33 -5.12 12.43 7.89
C ILE A 33 -4.49 13.57 7.09
N VAL A 34 -3.65 13.21 6.11
CA VAL A 34 -3.01 14.15 5.19
C VAL A 34 -3.37 13.76 3.76
N ASN A 35 -3.78 14.74 2.93
CA ASN A 35 -3.98 14.47 1.52
C ASN A 35 -2.62 14.25 0.82
N TYR A 36 -2.58 13.33 -0.15
CA TYR A 36 -1.33 12.99 -0.88
C TYR A 36 -0.63 14.21 -1.50
N ARG A 37 -1.39 15.24 -1.89
CA ARG A 37 -0.87 16.50 -2.47
C ARG A 37 -0.12 17.38 -1.46
N ASP A 38 -0.48 17.23 -0.19
CA ASP A 38 0.09 18.00 0.92
C ASP A 38 1.26 17.26 1.59
N MET A 39 1.58 16.03 1.12
CA MET A 39 2.67 15.23 1.66
C MET A 39 4.01 15.64 1.06
N SER A 40 5.01 15.86 1.91
CA SER A 40 6.38 16.26 1.51
C SER A 40 7.38 15.93 2.62
N MET A 41 8.68 15.98 2.33
CA MET A 41 9.73 15.87 3.36
C MET A 41 9.67 17.02 4.38
N ALA A 42 9.31 18.22 3.93
CA ALA A 42 9.09 19.35 4.85
C ALA A 42 7.99 19.03 5.89
N ARG A 43 6.87 18.45 5.43
CA ARG A 43 5.77 18.01 6.32
C ARG A 43 6.20 16.90 7.28
N VAL A 44 7.00 15.95 6.81
CA VAL A 44 7.57 14.89 7.68
C VAL A 44 8.46 15.49 8.75
N THR A 45 9.32 16.45 8.38
CA THR A 45 10.23 17.12 9.31
C THR A 45 9.48 17.96 10.36
N GLU A 46 8.43 18.67 9.94
CA GLU A 46 7.57 19.49 10.81
C GLU A 46 6.83 18.63 11.83
N LEU A 47 6.12 17.60 11.36
CA LEU A 47 5.22 16.80 12.18
C LEU A 47 5.91 15.67 12.94
N ARG A 48 7.10 15.25 12.52
CA ARG A 48 7.87 14.15 13.11
C ARG A 48 7.03 12.92 13.46
N PRO A 49 6.32 12.34 12.48
CA PRO A 49 5.48 11.19 12.73
C PRO A 49 6.32 9.96 13.12
N SER A 50 5.78 9.10 13.97
CA SER A 50 6.41 7.82 14.33
C SER A 50 6.25 6.77 13.20
N ALA A 51 5.25 6.93 12.32
CA ALA A 51 5.04 6.11 11.14
C ALA A 51 4.13 6.82 10.14
N VAL A 52 4.20 6.41 8.87
CA VAL A 52 3.29 6.83 7.80
C VAL A 52 2.62 5.61 7.19
N VAL A 53 1.30 5.66 7.04
CA VAL A 53 0.54 4.70 6.25
C VAL A 53 -0.01 5.40 5.00
N VAL A 54 0.41 4.95 3.83
CA VAL A 54 -0.05 5.48 2.54
C VAL A 54 -1.20 4.62 2.06
N GLY A 55 -2.40 5.16 2.04
CA GLY A 55 -3.63 4.45 1.77
C GLY A 55 -3.78 3.94 0.34
N GLY A 56 -4.77 3.07 0.15
CA GLY A 56 -5.22 2.65 -1.18
C GLY A 56 -6.20 3.67 -1.79
N PHE A 57 -6.40 3.55 -3.09
CA PHE A 57 -7.36 4.35 -3.85
C PHE A 57 -7.92 3.57 -5.03
N GLY A 58 -9.13 3.95 -5.48
CA GLY A 58 -9.81 3.32 -6.63
C GLY A 58 -9.69 4.13 -7.93
N THR A 59 -8.95 5.24 -7.92
CA THR A 59 -8.72 6.08 -9.09
C THR A 59 -7.63 5.46 -9.96
N SER A 60 -7.84 5.41 -11.29
CA SER A 60 -6.79 5.01 -12.24
C SER A 60 -5.59 5.95 -12.17
N PHE A 61 -4.38 5.41 -12.31
CA PHE A 61 -3.14 6.20 -12.27
C PHE A 61 -3.05 7.27 -13.36
N ASP A 62 -3.67 7.07 -14.49
CA ASP A 62 -3.68 8.04 -15.59
C ASP A 62 -4.56 9.27 -15.34
N ALA A 63 -5.38 9.22 -14.29
CA ALA A 63 -6.19 10.34 -13.82
C ALA A 63 -5.51 11.19 -12.73
N PHE A 64 -4.28 10.87 -12.34
CA PHE A 64 -3.47 11.71 -11.45
C PHE A 64 -2.54 12.64 -12.23
N ASP A 65 -2.42 13.89 -11.78
CA ASP A 65 -1.29 14.73 -12.17
C ASP A 65 -0.03 14.23 -11.44
N VAL A 66 0.94 13.76 -12.21
CA VAL A 66 2.19 13.20 -11.66
C VAL A 66 2.92 14.23 -10.77
N ARG A 67 2.82 15.52 -11.08
CA ARG A 67 3.45 16.59 -10.28
C ARG A 67 2.93 16.62 -8.85
N GLN A 68 1.66 16.26 -8.62
CA GLN A 68 1.06 16.20 -7.30
C GLN A 68 1.50 14.96 -6.50
N LEU A 69 2.16 13.98 -7.13
CA LEU A 69 2.72 12.79 -6.50
C LEU A 69 4.20 12.95 -6.11
N LEU A 70 4.88 14.01 -6.58
CA LEU A 70 6.31 14.20 -6.37
C LEU A 70 6.69 14.36 -4.90
N GLY A 71 5.87 15.02 -4.09
CA GLY A 71 6.13 15.15 -2.66
C GLY A 71 6.10 13.79 -1.94
N LEU A 72 5.21 12.89 -2.35
CA LEU A 72 5.17 11.54 -1.80
C LEU A 72 6.32 10.67 -2.34
N ASP A 73 6.73 10.85 -3.60
CA ASP A 73 7.95 10.23 -4.17
C ASP A 73 9.20 10.63 -3.38
N GLU A 74 9.32 11.93 -3.05
CA GLU A 74 10.40 12.45 -2.20
C GLU A 74 10.41 11.78 -0.82
N VAL A 75 9.25 11.66 -0.17
CA VAL A 75 9.12 10.99 1.14
C VAL A 75 9.52 9.52 1.05
N PHE A 76 9.06 8.78 0.04
CA PHE A 76 9.46 7.39 -0.16
C PHE A 76 10.97 7.22 -0.35
N LYS A 77 11.64 8.18 -0.99
CA LYS A 77 13.07 8.12 -1.30
C LYS A 77 13.96 8.73 -0.22
N GLY A 78 13.48 9.71 0.53
CA GLY A 78 14.29 10.50 1.45
C GLY A 78 14.09 10.19 2.94
N ALA A 79 12.98 9.59 3.34
CA ALA A 79 12.68 9.32 4.74
C ALA A 79 13.28 7.97 5.20
N ASP A 80 14.62 7.89 5.31
CA ASP A 80 15.35 6.62 5.48
C ASP A 80 15.02 5.87 6.77
N ALA A 81 14.85 6.56 7.88
CA ALA A 81 14.56 5.97 9.20
C ALA A 81 13.06 5.89 9.52
N LEU A 82 12.20 6.55 8.75
CA LEU A 82 10.77 6.60 9.02
C LEU A 82 10.08 5.30 8.55
N PRO A 83 9.38 4.58 9.44
CA PRO A 83 8.56 3.45 9.04
C PRO A 83 7.40 3.89 8.14
N ILE A 84 7.34 3.32 6.93
CA ILE A 84 6.28 3.61 5.96
C ILE A 84 5.65 2.30 5.50
N LEU A 85 4.32 2.23 5.53
CA LEU A 85 3.51 1.15 4.97
C LEU A 85 2.63 1.69 3.85
N ALA A 86 2.87 1.28 2.63
CA ALA A 86 2.05 1.61 1.47
C ALA A 86 1.05 0.47 1.17
N VAL A 87 -0.24 0.80 1.04
CA VAL A 87 -1.36 -0.15 0.93
C VAL A 87 -2.03 -0.02 -0.43
N CYS A 88 -2.26 -1.14 -1.12
CA CYS A 88 -3.03 -1.24 -2.37
C CYS A 88 -2.54 -0.24 -3.45
N GLY A 89 -3.29 0.81 -3.78
CA GLY A 89 -2.86 1.88 -4.69
C GLY A 89 -1.56 2.55 -4.24
N GLY A 90 -1.37 2.78 -2.93
CA GLY A 90 -0.11 3.27 -2.37
C GLY A 90 1.06 2.31 -2.59
N HIS A 91 0.84 0.99 -2.48
CA HIS A 91 1.84 -0.03 -2.82
C HIS A 91 2.23 0.02 -4.31
N GLN A 92 1.26 0.19 -5.19
CA GLN A 92 1.52 0.33 -6.63
C GLN A 92 2.28 1.62 -6.93
N LEU A 93 1.91 2.74 -6.29
CA LEU A 93 2.65 4.00 -6.39
C LEU A 93 4.09 3.85 -5.91
N LEU A 94 4.32 3.18 -4.77
CA LEU A 94 5.65 2.85 -4.29
C LEU A 94 6.46 2.07 -5.35
N GLY A 95 5.81 1.12 -6.03
CA GLY A 95 6.38 0.38 -7.16
C GLY A 95 6.83 1.31 -8.29
N PHE A 96 6.01 2.27 -8.68
CA PHE A 96 6.35 3.27 -9.70
C PHE A 96 7.49 4.19 -9.28
N CYS A 97 7.46 4.72 -8.06
CA CYS A 97 8.49 5.62 -7.54
C CYS A 97 9.91 5.04 -7.60
N PHE A 98 10.06 3.73 -7.39
CA PHE A 98 11.37 3.06 -7.43
C PHE A 98 11.70 2.39 -8.77
N SER A 99 10.75 2.28 -9.68
CA SER A 99 10.97 1.71 -11.02
C SER A 99 11.08 2.77 -12.11
N ARG A 100 10.70 4.02 -11.82
CA ARG A 100 10.63 5.13 -12.79
C ARG A 100 11.11 6.42 -12.15
N ASP A 101 11.59 7.34 -12.96
CA ASP A 101 11.85 8.72 -12.55
C ASP A 101 10.56 9.55 -12.76
N LEU A 102 9.81 9.80 -11.69
CA LEU A 102 8.55 10.52 -11.74
C LEU A 102 8.73 11.98 -12.20
N GLN A 103 9.90 12.57 -12.03
CA GLN A 103 10.18 13.94 -12.49
C GLN A 103 10.24 14.06 -14.03
N ARG A 104 10.56 12.93 -14.70
CA ARG A 104 10.73 12.90 -16.17
C ARG A 104 9.52 12.36 -16.92
N ILE A 105 8.50 11.90 -16.23
CA ILE A 105 7.30 11.35 -16.85
C ILE A 105 6.11 12.30 -16.66
N LYS A 106 5.27 12.39 -17.68
CA LYS A 106 4.07 13.23 -17.64
C LYS A 106 2.82 12.47 -17.17
N ARG A 107 2.84 11.15 -17.25
CA ARG A 107 1.66 10.32 -16.98
C ARG A 107 2.08 8.94 -16.46
N LEU A 108 1.41 8.49 -15.42
CA LEU A 108 1.40 7.08 -14.99
C LEU A 108 0.27 6.35 -15.72
N ARG A 109 0.40 5.05 -15.82
CA ARG A 109 -0.66 4.17 -16.33
C ARG A 109 -0.83 2.99 -15.40
N ASP A 110 -2.06 2.55 -15.27
CA ASP A 110 -2.37 1.32 -14.56
C ASP A 110 -1.61 0.13 -15.14
N GLU A 111 -1.21 -0.79 -14.28
CA GLU A 111 -0.66 -2.08 -14.64
C GLU A 111 -1.66 -3.17 -14.25
N PRO A 112 -2.62 -3.55 -15.14
CA PRO A 112 -3.67 -4.49 -14.83
C PRO A 112 -3.11 -5.83 -14.38
N MET A 113 -3.87 -6.58 -13.60
CA MET A 113 -3.55 -7.96 -13.21
C MET A 113 -3.39 -8.87 -14.42
N ARG A 114 -3.30 -10.16 -14.23
CA ARG A 114 -3.25 -11.15 -15.34
C ARG A 114 -4.53 -11.13 -16.18
N ARG A 115 -4.44 -11.60 -17.40
CA ARG A 115 -5.61 -11.89 -18.23
C ARG A 115 -6.49 -12.95 -17.57
N LEU A 116 -7.80 -12.88 -17.85
CA LEU A 116 -8.73 -13.91 -17.45
C LEU A 116 -8.36 -15.23 -18.14
N ARG A 117 -8.53 -16.33 -17.43
CA ARG A 117 -8.45 -17.68 -17.97
C ARG A 117 -9.80 -18.09 -18.57
N PRO A 118 -9.84 -19.08 -19.47
CA PRO A 118 -11.09 -19.61 -19.96
C PRO A 118 -12.05 -20.02 -18.81
N GLY A 119 -13.29 -19.54 -18.85
CA GLY A 119 -14.31 -19.82 -17.82
C GLY A 119 -14.28 -18.92 -16.59
N GLU A 120 -13.28 -18.05 -16.42
CA GLU A 120 -13.30 -17.05 -15.33
C GLU A 120 -14.24 -15.89 -15.69
N PRO A 121 -15.13 -15.46 -14.76
CA PRO A 121 -16.01 -14.32 -15.00
C PRO A 121 -15.22 -13.00 -15.01
N ASP A 122 -15.57 -12.10 -15.90
CA ASP A 122 -15.06 -10.72 -15.87
C ASP A 122 -15.87 -9.90 -14.84
N LEU A 123 -15.35 -9.82 -13.63
CA LEU A 123 -15.93 -9.00 -12.56
C LEU A 123 -15.58 -7.54 -12.82
N TYR A 124 -16.59 -6.67 -12.81
CA TYR A 124 -16.38 -5.22 -13.05
C TYR A 124 -15.67 -4.91 -14.39
N PRO A 125 -16.28 -5.29 -15.54
CA PRO A 125 -15.65 -5.12 -16.85
C PRO A 125 -15.37 -3.67 -17.23
N GLU A 126 -15.98 -2.69 -16.53
CA GLU A 126 -15.68 -1.27 -16.65
C GLU A 126 -14.25 -0.89 -16.21
N TYR A 127 -13.59 -1.75 -15.43
CA TYR A 127 -12.20 -1.59 -14.99
C TYR A 127 -11.31 -2.64 -15.65
N HIS A 128 -10.61 -2.29 -16.73
CA HIS A 128 -9.73 -3.20 -17.46
C HIS A 128 -10.43 -4.50 -17.90
N PRO A 129 -11.33 -4.46 -18.91
CA PRO A 129 -12.06 -5.63 -19.39
C PRO A 129 -11.11 -6.74 -19.84
N GLY A 130 -11.46 -7.99 -19.53
CA GLY A 130 -10.68 -9.18 -19.84
C GLY A 130 -9.47 -9.42 -18.92
N TYR A 131 -9.35 -8.65 -17.82
CA TYR A 131 -8.33 -8.86 -16.78
C TYR A 131 -8.95 -9.35 -15.47
N PHE A 132 -8.20 -10.17 -14.76
CA PHE A 132 -8.60 -10.68 -13.44
C PHE A 132 -8.62 -9.55 -12.39
N LYS A 133 -9.53 -9.66 -11.42
CA LYS A 133 -9.65 -8.72 -10.30
C LYS A 133 -9.79 -9.52 -9.01
N GLU A 134 -9.04 -9.14 -7.98
CA GLU A 134 -9.21 -9.71 -6.64
C GLU A 134 -10.12 -8.81 -5.81
N ARG A 135 -11.28 -9.39 -5.39
CA ARG A 135 -12.21 -8.72 -4.49
C ARG A 135 -12.81 -9.71 -3.51
N GLY A 136 -12.59 -9.49 -2.22
CA GLY A 136 -13.00 -10.39 -1.14
C GLY A 136 -11.82 -10.90 -0.33
N ILE A 137 -11.97 -12.07 0.29
CA ILE A 137 -10.92 -12.69 1.09
C ILE A 137 -10.15 -13.68 0.22
N PHE A 138 -8.82 -13.48 0.16
CA PHE A 138 -7.92 -14.33 -0.63
C PHE A 138 -6.75 -14.84 0.21
N PRO A 139 -6.25 -16.04 -0.09
CA PRO A 139 -5.01 -16.55 0.50
C PRO A 139 -3.80 -15.81 -0.08
N VAL A 140 -2.88 -15.44 0.80
CA VAL A 140 -1.58 -14.88 0.45
C VAL A 140 -0.50 -15.69 1.13
N ARG A 141 0.44 -16.21 0.36
CA ARG A 141 1.57 -17.02 0.83
C ARG A 141 2.75 -16.11 1.19
N ILE A 142 3.19 -16.17 2.43
CA ILE A 142 4.38 -15.48 2.93
C ILE A 142 5.62 -16.25 2.45
N VAL A 143 6.51 -15.58 1.71
CA VAL A 143 7.77 -16.16 1.21
C VAL A 143 8.97 -15.82 2.09
N ARG A 144 8.84 -14.81 2.96
CA ARG A 144 9.84 -14.41 3.95
C ARG A 144 9.22 -14.33 5.36
N PRO A 145 8.96 -15.48 6.02
CA PRO A 145 8.26 -15.51 7.31
C PRO A 145 9.09 -14.92 8.47
N GLN A 146 10.40 -14.79 8.29
CA GLN A 146 11.32 -14.15 9.24
C GLN A 146 11.21 -12.61 9.26
N ASP A 147 10.52 -12.02 8.28
CA ASP A 147 10.32 -10.57 8.27
C ASP A 147 9.44 -10.15 9.45
N PRO A 148 9.85 -9.11 10.23
CA PRO A 148 9.14 -8.70 11.44
C PRO A 148 7.65 -8.39 11.21
N VAL A 149 7.27 -7.89 10.02
CA VAL A 149 5.86 -7.55 9.71
C VAL A 149 4.95 -8.79 9.70
N PHE A 150 5.52 -9.98 9.51
CA PHE A 150 4.79 -11.26 9.52
C PHE A 150 5.00 -12.10 10.78
N SER A 151 5.59 -11.53 11.82
CA SER A 151 5.83 -12.24 13.09
C SER A 151 4.54 -12.83 13.67
N GLY A 152 4.57 -14.13 14.01
CA GLY A 152 3.43 -14.84 14.60
C GLY A 152 2.30 -15.15 13.62
N LEU A 153 2.50 -14.98 12.33
CA LEU A 153 1.54 -15.34 11.28
C LEU A 153 1.88 -16.70 10.65
N PRO A 154 0.85 -17.46 10.20
CA PRO A 154 1.08 -18.70 9.45
C PRO A 154 1.67 -18.41 8.07
N ARG A 155 2.20 -19.45 7.41
CA ARG A 155 2.77 -19.34 6.04
C ARG A 155 1.78 -18.84 5.00
N THR A 156 0.49 -19.09 5.19
CA THR A 156 -0.58 -18.59 4.34
C THR A 156 -1.56 -17.81 5.21
N ILE A 157 -1.78 -16.56 4.87
CA ILE A 157 -2.69 -15.65 5.55
C ILE A 157 -3.92 -15.39 4.66
N MET A 158 -5.08 -15.22 5.30
CA MET A 158 -6.32 -14.81 4.64
C MET A 158 -6.50 -13.32 4.85
N VAL A 159 -6.56 -12.54 3.77
CA VAL A 159 -6.61 -11.08 3.81
C VAL A 159 -7.60 -10.51 2.80
N THR A 160 -8.09 -9.32 3.08
CA THR A 160 -9.00 -8.60 2.19
C THR A 160 -8.27 -8.07 0.97
N GLN A 161 -8.77 -8.39 -0.21
CA GLN A 161 -8.32 -7.86 -1.49
C GLN A 161 -9.39 -6.96 -2.10
N SER A 162 -8.98 -5.89 -2.76
CA SER A 162 -9.88 -5.02 -3.53
C SER A 162 -9.05 -4.27 -4.57
N HIS A 163 -8.54 -5.00 -5.58
CA HIS A 163 -7.71 -4.40 -6.62
C HIS A 163 -7.88 -5.09 -7.99
N TYR A 164 -7.59 -4.33 -9.04
CA TYR A 164 -7.58 -4.76 -10.45
C TYR A 164 -6.23 -4.49 -11.13
N CYS A 165 -5.30 -3.82 -10.43
CA CYS A 165 -3.92 -3.56 -10.85
C CYS A 165 -2.93 -4.12 -9.84
N GLU A 166 -1.66 -4.29 -10.25
CA GLU A 166 -0.61 -4.89 -9.43
C GLU A 166 0.78 -4.33 -9.76
N VAL A 167 1.73 -4.50 -8.87
CA VAL A 167 3.16 -4.32 -9.16
C VAL A 167 3.66 -5.53 -9.94
N LYS A 168 4.03 -5.35 -11.22
CA LYS A 168 4.45 -6.44 -12.12
C LYS A 168 5.83 -7.00 -11.78
N LYS A 169 6.75 -6.13 -11.33
CA LYS A 169 8.14 -6.50 -11.01
C LYS A 169 8.55 -5.84 -9.70
N ILE A 170 9.31 -6.58 -8.91
CA ILE A 170 9.92 -6.02 -7.70
C ILE A 170 10.84 -4.86 -8.09
N PRO A 171 10.64 -3.66 -7.52
CA PRO A 171 11.48 -2.51 -7.82
C PRO A 171 12.93 -2.72 -7.36
N PRO A 172 13.90 -1.99 -7.95
CA PRO A 172 15.27 -1.95 -7.44
C PRO A 172 15.30 -1.63 -5.94
N GLY A 173 16.19 -2.30 -5.20
CA GLY A 173 16.31 -2.10 -3.75
C GLY A 173 15.29 -2.87 -2.89
N PHE A 174 14.28 -3.49 -3.47
CA PHE A 174 13.24 -4.24 -2.73
C PHE A 174 13.45 -5.76 -2.74
N SER A 175 12.81 -6.41 -1.79
CA SER A 175 12.64 -7.86 -1.71
C SER A 175 11.16 -8.20 -1.64
N MET A 176 10.75 -9.26 -2.34
CA MET A 176 9.40 -9.80 -2.24
C MET A 176 9.21 -10.50 -0.89
N LEU A 177 8.12 -10.19 -0.19
CA LEU A 177 7.78 -10.77 1.11
C LEU A 177 6.62 -11.77 1.02
N ALA A 178 5.65 -11.54 0.14
CA ALA A 178 4.48 -12.39 -0.03
C ALA A 178 3.98 -12.38 -1.47
N THR A 179 3.24 -13.44 -1.84
CA THR A 179 2.72 -13.68 -3.19
C THR A 179 1.42 -14.47 -3.14
N ASN A 180 0.65 -14.44 -4.23
CA ASN A 180 -0.40 -15.43 -4.48
C ASN A 180 -0.45 -15.86 -5.96
N ALA A 181 -1.42 -16.69 -6.33
CA ALA A 181 -1.52 -17.25 -7.69
C ALA A 181 -1.94 -16.22 -8.76
N ASN A 182 -2.54 -15.10 -8.34
CA ASN A 182 -3.11 -14.09 -9.24
C ASN A 182 -2.27 -12.82 -9.30
N CYS A 183 -1.60 -12.47 -8.20
CA CYS A 183 -0.78 -11.28 -8.05
C CYS A 183 0.58 -11.67 -7.46
N ARG A 184 1.62 -11.49 -8.25
CA ARG A 184 2.97 -11.95 -7.88
C ARG A 184 3.53 -11.18 -6.68
N VAL A 185 3.31 -9.88 -6.60
CA VAL A 185 3.89 -9.01 -5.56
C VAL A 185 2.80 -8.57 -4.60
N GLN A 186 2.41 -9.48 -3.71
CA GLN A 186 1.43 -9.20 -2.66
C GLN A 186 2.01 -8.40 -1.48
N ALA A 187 3.30 -8.53 -1.24
CA ALA A 187 4.02 -7.67 -0.30
C ALA A 187 5.49 -7.56 -0.69
N MET A 188 6.07 -6.39 -0.44
CA MET A 188 7.48 -6.10 -0.65
C MET A 188 8.03 -5.19 0.46
N ARG A 189 9.36 -5.22 0.66
CA ARG A 189 10.09 -4.35 1.59
C ARG A 189 11.38 -3.86 0.97
N HIS A 190 11.73 -2.60 1.21
CA HIS A 190 13.05 -2.08 0.89
C HIS A 190 14.12 -2.75 1.76
N ARG A 191 15.27 -3.15 1.17
CA ARG A 191 16.29 -3.95 1.87
C ARG A 191 17.00 -3.20 2.99
N GLY A 192 17.20 -1.91 2.85
CA GLY A 192 17.94 -1.06 3.80
C GLY A 192 17.08 -0.13 4.67
N ARG A 193 15.75 -0.12 4.50
CA ARG A 193 14.87 0.86 5.19
C ARG A 193 13.56 0.20 5.65
N PRO A 194 12.86 0.77 6.65
CA PRO A 194 11.57 0.28 7.13
C PRO A 194 10.41 0.70 6.20
N LEU A 195 10.59 0.52 4.90
CA LEU A 195 9.65 0.90 3.85
C LEU A 195 9.02 -0.36 3.25
N TYR A 196 7.72 -0.49 3.47
CA TYR A 196 6.91 -1.66 3.13
C TYR A 196 5.81 -1.30 2.14
N GLY A 197 5.45 -2.24 1.28
CA GLY A 197 4.26 -2.18 0.46
C GLY A 197 3.48 -3.49 0.54
N VAL A 198 2.15 -3.41 0.68
CA VAL A 198 1.22 -4.55 0.66
C VAL A 198 0.09 -4.28 -0.32
N GLN A 199 -0.21 -5.25 -1.20
CA GLN A 199 -1.28 -5.11 -2.18
C GLN A 199 -2.67 -5.29 -1.54
N PHE A 200 -2.78 -6.16 -0.55
CA PHE A 200 -4.01 -6.37 0.22
C PHE A 200 -4.30 -5.21 1.18
N HIS A 201 -5.52 -5.19 1.72
CA HIS A 201 -6.02 -4.19 2.67
C HIS A 201 -5.95 -4.71 4.11
N PRO A 202 -4.83 -4.54 4.84
CA PRO A 202 -4.72 -4.98 6.22
C PRO A 202 -5.66 -4.22 7.17
N GLU A 203 -6.04 -2.98 6.82
CA GLU A 203 -6.98 -2.14 7.55
C GLU A 203 -8.45 -2.55 7.38
N LYS A 204 -8.75 -3.39 6.38
CA LYS A 204 -10.09 -3.96 6.13
C LYS A 204 -10.19 -5.40 6.61
N TYR A 205 -9.49 -5.75 7.70
CA TYR A 205 -9.58 -7.08 8.27
C TYR A 205 -10.98 -7.38 8.79
N GLN A 206 -11.33 -8.67 8.80
CA GLN A 206 -12.57 -9.16 9.37
C GLN A 206 -12.28 -9.97 10.64
N ARG A 207 -13.22 -10.01 11.59
CA ARG A 207 -13.05 -10.74 12.86
C ARG A 207 -12.64 -12.21 12.64
N GLN A 208 -13.22 -12.86 11.65
CA GLN A 208 -12.91 -14.25 11.27
C GLN A 208 -11.60 -14.40 10.50
N TYR A 209 -11.05 -13.30 9.93
CA TYR A 209 -9.79 -13.26 9.21
C TYR A 209 -8.88 -12.13 9.75
N PRO A 210 -8.33 -12.30 10.96
CA PRO A 210 -7.63 -11.23 11.67
C PRO A 210 -6.20 -10.99 11.20
N HIS A 211 -5.74 -11.70 10.17
CA HIS A 211 -4.33 -11.66 9.75
C HIS A 211 -3.88 -10.26 9.32
N GLY A 212 -4.75 -9.48 8.63
CA GLY A 212 -4.46 -8.09 8.28
C GLY A 212 -4.18 -7.22 9.52
N ARG A 213 -5.01 -7.35 10.56
CA ARG A 213 -4.79 -6.68 11.84
C ARG A 213 -3.41 -7.02 12.42
N ARG A 214 -3.01 -8.29 12.42
CA ARG A 214 -1.70 -8.72 12.93
C ARG A 214 -0.54 -8.10 12.14
N VAL A 215 -0.69 -7.94 10.81
CA VAL A 215 0.29 -7.22 9.98
C VAL A 215 0.45 -5.78 10.46
N LEU A 216 -0.64 -5.05 10.71
CA LEU A 216 -0.61 -3.67 11.24
C LEU A 216 -0.01 -3.60 12.64
N GLU A 217 -0.42 -4.50 13.56
CA GLU A 217 0.16 -4.57 14.91
C GLU A 217 1.68 -4.77 14.87
N ASN A 218 2.15 -5.65 13.99
CA ASN A 218 3.58 -5.90 13.82
C ASN A 218 4.31 -4.70 13.21
N PHE A 219 3.72 -4.04 12.21
CA PHE A 219 4.27 -2.82 11.61
C PHE A 219 4.42 -1.71 12.66
N PHE A 220 3.38 -1.42 13.44
CA PHE A 220 3.47 -0.38 14.47
C PHE A 220 4.37 -0.78 15.64
N ARG A 221 4.51 -2.08 15.95
CA ARG A 221 5.51 -2.55 16.92
C ARG A 221 6.94 -2.30 16.43
N LEU A 222 7.19 -2.49 15.15
CA LEU A 222 8.48 -2.18 14.52
C LEU A 222 8.74 -0.66 14.60
N ALA A 223 7.74 0.17 14.27
CA ALA A 223 7.86 1.62 14.33
C ALA A 223 8.17 2.17 15.73
N ARG A 224 7.68 1.53 16.79
CA ARG A 224 7.98 1.93 18.18
C ARG A 224 9.40 1.58 18.66
N LYS A 225 10.12 0.72 17.95
CA LYS A 225 11.46 0.27 18.33
C LYS A 225 12.57 1.06 17.62
N MET A 226 12.22 1.90 16.69
CA MET A 226 13.13 2.75 15.92
C MET A 226 13.17 4.17 16.48
#